data_afb1236b686e678e283a07ce45d5f6d8
#
_entry.id   afb1236b686e678e283a07ce45d5f6d8
#
_cell.length_a   1.000
_cell.length_b   1.000
_cell.length_c   1.000
_cell.angle_alpha   90.00
_cell.angle_beta   90.00
_cell.angle_gamma   90.00
#
_symmetry.space_group_name_H-M   'P 1'
#
loop_
_entity.id
_entity.type
_entity.pdbx_description
1 polymer ?
#
loop_
_entity_poly.entity_id
_entity_poly.type
_entity_poly.pdbx_seq_one_letter_code
_entity_poly.pdbx_strand_id
1 'polypeptide(L)'
;MNRRSKNYFLILLSLLAFSGTALPYTPQYADDAETVPLRWRSKIITVSLSNSFFKENINITADSNISEAVRKSFEAWENIADIKFDLQASEKQAISAAGKSGDGTSLITIAQTPENLLLFSGENSETAAFTRVFFNRRGNIAEADIVLNPYARFSTDGSIGTFDLQATLTHEIGHLLGLAHSTVSGSTMFEHQGKNGTYSLSNFSFRTLSEDDITGIRGLYGAEVENENCCGVLQGKITVAKLSKATAVELWLEEINSGKTVAALRINSSGKIKISGLSEGQYRIFAQDRRNDFISAENLGEVEISKGKITFFTEQFSPANKKFDLKFLGFNGQISDTTIPVNRGNSYIIYFAGKNIENENFELGFNSRFLTVNRQSLTKHNYGDEFAVYSVELRVDSDTPMGDYSLFFKDENGMNDFIIGGISVDEMPNPWTHRSF
;
A
#
# COMPACT_ATOMS: atom_id res chain seq x y z
N MET A 1 44.15 4.64 42.66
CA MET A 1 44.36 4.76 41.19
C MET A 1 43.15 4.15 40.51
N ASN A 2 42.13 5.00 40.25
CA ASN A 2 40.86 4.57 39.65
C ASN A 2 40.94 4.70 38.12
N ARG A 3 40.95 3.58 37.42
CA ARG A 3 40.73 3.53 35.97
C ARG A 3 39.23 3.50 35.71
N ARG A 4 38.65 4.64 35.27
CA ARG A 4 37.34 4.70 34.66
C ARG A 4 37.43 4.13 33.25
N SER A 5 36.81 2.99 33.01
CA SER A 5 36.60 2.46 31.67
C SER A 5 35.53 3.33 30.94
N LYS A 6 35.94 3.99 29.88
CA LYS A 6 35.04 4.66 28.97
C LYS A 6 34.40 3.60 28.07
N ASN A 7 33.14 3.29 28.31
CA ASN A 7 32.34 2.50 27.38
C ASN A 7 32.05 3.36 26.11
N TYR A 8 32.77 3.07 25.05
CA TYR A 8 32.44 3.59 23.72
C TYR A 8 31.21 2.83 23.22
N PHE A 9 30.09 3.53 23.15
CA PHE A 9 28.85 3.05 22.54
C PHE A 9 29.04 3.13 21.02
N LEU A 10 29.34 2.01 20.37
CA LEU A 10 29.32 1.88 18.93
C LEU A 10 27.84 1.86 18.51
N ILE A 11 27.33 2.98 18.02
CA ILE A 11 26.06 3.04 17.29
C ILE A 11 26.39 2.58 15.88
N LEU A 12 26.00 1.34 15.56
CA LEU A 12 26.05 0.81 14.21
C LEU A 12 24.94 1.49 13.40
N LEU A 13 25.33 2.41 12.54
CA LEU A 13 24.47 3.08 11.60
C LEU A 13 24.15 2.10 10.46
N SER A 14 22.99 1.47 10.48
CA SER A 14 22.47 0.82 9.27
C SER A 14 21.90 1.92 8.36
N LEU A 15 22.68 2.34 7.38
CA LEU A 15 22.15 2.95 6.17
C LEU A 15 21.31 1.87 5.47
N LEU A 16 20.01 1.86 5.71
CA LEU A 16 19.07 1.17 4.86
C LEU A 16 18.92 1.99 3.59
N ALA A 17 19.82 1.74 2.64
CA ALA A 17 19.50 1.94 1.24
C ALA A 17 18.43 0.88 0.92
N PHE A 18 17.16 1.28 0.88
CA PHE A 18 16.09 0.44 0.39
C PHE A 18 16.25 0.30 -1.13
N SER A 19 17.01 -0.69 -1.55
CA SER A 19 16.88 -1.26 -2.88
C SER A 19 15.55 -2.02 -2.89
N GLY A 20 14.63 -1.58 -3.77
CA GLY A 20 13.27 -2.04 -3.94
C GLY A 20 12.98 -3.50 -3.66
N THR A 21 12.41 -3.78 -2.51
CA THR A 21 11.58 -4.96 -2.28
C THR A 21 10.33 -4.45 -1.61
N ALA A 22 9.22 -4.44 -2.38
CA ALA A 22 7.90 -4.13 -1.86
C ALA A 22 7.63 -4.97 -0.61
N LEU A 23 7.38 -4.32 0.50
CA LEU A 23 6.98 -4.95 1.75
C LEU A 23 5.47 -4.79 1.88
N PRO A 24 4.71 -5.88 2.16
CA PRO A 24 3.27 -5.83 2.37
C PRO A 24 2.91 -4.99 3.59
N TYR A 25 1.60 -4.68 3.77
CA TYR A 25 1.09 -4.10 4.98
C TYR A 25 1.76 -4.79 6.17
N THR A 26 2.71 -4.12 6.72
CA THR A 26 3.44 -4.53 7.89
C THR A 26 3.67 -3.25 8.67
N PRO A 27 3.49 -3.21 9.99
CA PRO A 27 4.05 -2.12 10.75
C PRO A 27 5.53 -2.00 10.41
N GLN A 28 6.06 -0.79 10.38
CA GLN A 28 7.50 -0.63 10.47
C GLN A 28 7.95 -1.18 11.84
N TYR A 29 9.13 -1.77 11.89
CA TYR A 29 9.63 -2.41 13.10
C TYR A 29 10.92 -1.75 13.61
N ALA A 30 11.09 -1.74 14.93
CA ALA A 30 12.30 -1.25 15.59
C ALA A 30 13.45 -2.27 15.60
N ASP A 31 13.17 -3.52 15.17
CA ASP A 31 14.11 -4.64 15.21
C ASP A 31 14.01 -5.50 13.94
N ASP A 32 15.13 -6.09 13.54
CA ASP A 32 15.20 -6.97 12.34
C ASP A 32 14.39 -8.27 12.49
N ALA A 33 13.99 -8.62 13.71
CA ALA A 33 13.16 -9.79 14.00
C ALA A 33 11.66 -9.51 13.82
N GLU A 34 11.29 -8.27 13.46
CA GLU A 34 9.91 -7.82 13.23
C GLU A 34 8.99 -8.13 14.44
N THR A 35 9.47 -7.86 15.65
CA THR A 35 8.74 -8.15 16.88
C THR A 35 8.20 -6.90 17.57
N VAL A 36 8.79 -5.73 17.32
CA VAL A 36 8.45 -4.46 17.97
C VAL A 36 7.97 -3.44 16.93
N PRO A 37 6.65 -3.32 16.71
CA PRO A 37 6.11 -2.39 15.72
C PRO A 37 6.32 -0.93 16.14
N LEU A 38 6.55 -0.06 15.16
CA LEU A 38 6.64 1.39 15.37
C LEU A 38 5.25 1.98 15.59
N ARG A 39 5.14 2.87 16.58
CA ARG A 39 3.92 3.65 16.80
C ARG A 39 4.17 4.85 17.69
N TRP A 40 3.35 5.86 17.59
CA TRP A 40 3.26 6.93 18.57
C TRP A 40 2.63 6.44 19.86
N ARG A 41 3.08 6.98 20.98
CA ARG A 41 2.43 6.71 22.29
C ARG A 41 1.32 7.70 22.60
N SER A 42 1.49 8.94 22.13
CA SER A 42 0.47 9.97 22.27
C SER A 42 -0.66 9.71 21.27
N LYS A 43 -1.90 9.94 21.68
CA LYS A 43 -3.05 9.99 20.80
C LYS A 43 -3.14 11.30 20.01
N ILE A 44 -2.48 12.36 20.50
CA ILE A 44 -2.34 13.63 19.79
C ILE A 44 -0.91 13.72 19.28
N ILE A 45 -0.76 13.84 17.98
CA ILE A 45 0.54 13.90 17.28
C ILE A 45 0.69 15.31 16.72
N THR A 46 1.69 16.05 17.23
CA THR A 46 1.98 17.38 16.72
C THR A 46 2.83 17.28 15.44
N VAL A 47 2.39 17.94 14.36
CA VAL A 47 3.07 17.96 13.07
C VAL A 47 3.20 19.40 12.60
N SER A 48 4.38 19.80 12.17
CA SER A 48 4.71 21.12 11.66
C SER A 48 4.65 21.16 10.15
N LEU A 49 3.81 22.03 9.57
CA LEU A 49 3.75 22.26 8.14
C LEU A 49 4.66 23.45 7.77
N SER A 50 5.67 23.18 6.94
CA SER A 50 6.59 24.20 6.47
C SER A 50 5.88 25.27 5.62
N ASN A 51 6.25 26.53 5.80
CA ASN A 51 5.81 27.62 4.94
C ASN A 51 6.28 27.46 3.48
N SER A 52 7.17 26.51 3.17
CA SER A 52 7.60 26.21 1.81
C SER A 52 6.44 25.83 0.87
N PHE A 53 5.34 25.28 1.40
CA PHE A 53 4.14 24.97 0.63
C PHE A 53 3.37 26.21 0.12
N PHE A 54 3.56 27.35 0.75
CA PHE A 54 2.81 28.58 0.48
C PHE A 54 3.67 29.69 -0.16
N LYS A 55 4.94 29.39 -0.45
CA LYS A 55 5.81 30.25 -1.27
C LYS A 55 5.48 30.00 -2.75
N GLU A 56 5.88 30.93 -3.61
CA GLU A 56 5.88 30.65 -5.06
C GLU A 56 6.61 29.35 -5.31
N ASN A 57 5.85 28.31 -5.58
CA ASN A 57 6.37 26.95 -5.78
C ASN A 57 5.93 26.45 -7.15
N ILE A 58 6.83 26.49 -8.09
CA ILE A 58 6.59 26.05 -9.48
C ILE A 58 6.25 24.56 -9.60
N ASN A 59 6.47 23.77 -8.52
CA ASN A 59 6.27 22.33 -8.51
C ASN A 59 4.88 21.88 -8.01
N ILE A 60 4.07 22.83 -7.53
CA ILE A 60 2.64 22.61 -7.25
C ILE A 60 1.85 23.51 -8.19
N THR A 61 0.86 22.96 -8.91
CA THR A 61 0.06 23.75 -9.87
C THR A 61 -0.64 24.92 -9.16
N ALA A 62 -0.71 26.08 -9.83
CA ALA A 62 -1.17 27.33 -9.21
C ALA A 62 -2.60 27.28 -8.65
N ASP A 63 -3.47 26.49 -9.29
CA ASP A 63 -4.88 26.33 -8.89
C ASP A 63 -5.08 25.25 -7.81
N SER A 64 -3.99 24.69 -7.26
CA SER A 64 -4.06 23.66 -6.23
C SER A 64 -4.54 24.19 -4.89
N ASN A 65 -5.52 23.50 -4.30
CA ASN A 65 -5.96 23.76 -2.93
C ASN A 65 -5.10 22.98 -1.92
N ILE A 66 -3.91 23.52 -1.64
CA ILE A 66 -2.90 22.90 -0.79
C ILE A 66 -3.43 22.68 0.64
N SER A 67 -4.05 23.70 1.23
CA SER A 67 -4.55 23.62 2.61
C SER A 67 -5.60 22.53 2.79
N GLU A 68 -6.50 22.40 1.82
CA GLU A 68 -7.53 21.37 1.83
C GLU A 68 -6.93 19.97 1.62
N ALA A 69 -5.98 19.81 0.70
CA ALA A 69 -5.29 18.55 0.47
C ALA A 69 -4.57 18.07 1.74
N VAL A 70 -3.82 18.96 2.41
CA VAL A 70 -3.15 18.65 3.68
C VAL A 70 -4.17 18.24 4.74
N ARG A 71 -5.23 19.03 4.96
CA ARG A 71 -6.26 18.73 5.96
C ARG A 71 -6.89 17.35 5.72
N LYS A 72 -7.34 17.07 4.50
CA LYS A 72 -7.98 15.80 4.14
C LYS A 72 -7.04 14.59 4.27
N SER A 73 -5.75 14.78 4.00
CA SER A 73 -4.78 13.69 4.18
C SER A 73 -4.65 13.25 5.63
N PHE A 74 -4.73 14.16 6.59
CA PHE A 74 -4.76 13.82 8.02
C PHE A 74 -6.11 13.23 8.44
N GLU A 75 -7.21 13.83 8.00
CA GLU A 75 -8.57 13.37 8.33
C GLU A 75 -8.82 11.94 7.86
N ALA A 76 -8.22 11.50 6.75
CA ALA A 76 -8.35 10.13 6.27
C ALA A 76 -7.95 9.11 7.36
N TRP A 77 -6.89 9.38 8.13
CA TRP A 77 -6.43 8.52 9.21
C TRP A 77 -7.17 8.75 10.54
N GLU A 78 -7.47 10.01 10.87
CA GLU A 78 -8.18 10.37 12.11
C GLU A 78 -9.59 9.80 12.20
N ASN A 79 -10.24 9.60 11.06
CA ASN A 79 -11.59 9.05 10.98
C ASN A 79 -11.64 7.53 11.20
N ILE A 80 -10.48 6.87 11.17
CA ILE A 80 -10.39 5.41 11.23
C ILE A 80 -9.79 4.90 12.54
N ALA A 81 -8.83 5.62 13.09
CA ALA A 81 -8.06 5.19 14.25
C ALA A 81 -8.16 6.20 15.40
N ASP A 82 -7.95 5.71 16.64
CA ASP A 82 -8.01 6.54 17.85
C ASP A 82 -6.76 7.42 18.00
N ILE A 83 -6.58 8.32 17.01
CA ILE A 83 -5.50 9.33 16.95
C ILE A 83 -6.05 10.66 16.48
N LYS A 84 -5.35 11.75 16.83
CA LYS A 84 -5.62 13.11 16.35
C LYS A 84 -4.31 13.81 16.03
N PHE A 85 -4.36 14.75 15.07
CA PHE A 85 -3.22 15.56 14.73
C PHE A 85 -3.39 17.02 15.18
N ASP A 86 -2.31 17.57 15.73
CA ASP A 86 -2.17 19.00 16.03
C ASP A 86 -1.23 19.60 14.97
N LEU A 87 -1.83 20.20 13.93
CA LEU A 87 -1.09 20.75 12.78
C LEU A 87 -0.70 22.20 13.04
N GLN A 88 0.59 22.48 13.05
CA GLN A 88 1.17 23.81 13.33
C GLN A 88 1.91 24.35 12.13
N ALA A 89 1.81 25.66 11.89
CA ALA A 89 2.64 26.34 10.87
C ALA A 89 4.09 26.47 11.35
N SER A 90 5.05 26.33 10.43
CA SER A 90 6.48 26.38 10.75
C SER A 90 7.29 27.08 9.68
N GLU A 91 8.28 27.89 10.12
CA GLU A 91 9.32 28.46 9.25
C GLU A 91 10.46 27.47 8.95
N LYS A 92 10.50 26.35 9.66
CA LYS A 92 11.49 25.28 9.44
C LYS A 92 11.32 24.69 8.04
N GLN A 93 12.43 24.43 7.35
CA GLN A 93 12.46 23.98 5.96
C GLN A 93 13.21 22.67 5.77
N ALA A 94 14.25 22.43 6.56
CA ALA A 94 15.04 21.23 6.48
C ALA A 94 14.57 20.19 7.49
N ILE A 95 14.49 18.93 7.04
CA ILE A 95 14.26 17.78 7.92
C ILE A 95 15.48 17.52 8.82
N SER A 96 15.27 16.71 9.83
CA SER A 96 16.36 16.23 10.70
C SER A 96 17.33 15.33 9.92
N ALA A 97 18.63 15.53 10.14
CA ALA A 97 19.67 14.80 9.44
C ALA A 97 19.68 13.32 9.81
N ALA A 98 19.98 12.46 8.82
CA ALA A 98 20.15 11.03 9.04
C ALA A 98 21.27 10.76 10.07
N GLY A 99 21.08 9.70 10.85
CA GLY A 99 22.09 9.28 11.84
C GLY A 99 22.15 10.12 13.12
N LYS A 100 21.23 11.07 13.28
CA LYS A 100 21.02 11.83 14.53
C LYS A 100 19.75 11.36 15.24
N SER A 101 19.52 11.84 16.43
CA SER A 101 18.33 11.47 17.23
C SER A 101 17.05 12.20 16.83
N GLY A 102 17.06 12.96 15.74
CA GLY A 102 16.04 13.93 15.44
C GLY A 102 16.17 15.22 16.26
N ASP A 103 15.32 16.18 16.02
CA ASP A 103 15.28 17.45 16.76
C ASP A 103 13.97 17.66 17.56
N GLY A 104 13.11 16.65 17.52
CA GLY A 104 11.82 16.62 18.22
C GLY A 104 10.68 17.33 17.46
N THR A 105 10.89 17.73 16.19
CA THR A 105 9.88 18.40 15.38
C THR A 105 9.54 17.56 14.18
N SER A 106 8.39 16.92 14.15
CA SER A 106 7.88 16.27 12.93
C SER A 106 7.51 17.32 11.89
N LEU A 107 8.20 17.34 10.76
CA LEU A 107 8.09 18.38 9.74
C LEU A 107 7.55 17.80 8.43
N ILE A 108 6.61 18.52 7.78
CA ILE A 108 6.24 18.29 6.38
C ILE A 108 6.77 19.46 5.55
N THR A 109 7.57 19.18 4.52
CA THR A 109 8.24 20.20 3.71
C THR A 109 8.38 19.81 2.25
N ILE A 110 8.49 20.81 1.36
CA ILE A 110 8.87 20.69 -0.05
C ILE A 110 10.09 21.56 -0.39
N ALA A 111 10.76 22.10 0.62
CA ALA A 111 11.86 23.04 0.45
C ALA A 111 13.12 22.36 -0.13
N GLN A 112 13.83 23.09 -1.00
CA GLN A 112 15.08 22.65 -1.63
C GLN A 112 16.30 22.91 -0.71
N THR A 113 16.33 22.27 0.44
CA THR A 113 17.52 22.34 1.31
C THR A 113 18.51 21.23 0.97
N PRO A 114 19.81 21.37 1.24
CA PRO A 114 20.78 20.29 0.99
C PRO A 114 20.38 18.97 1.66
N GLU A 115 19.86 19.01 2.87
CA GLU A 115 19.44 17.81 3.61
C GLU A 115 18.25 17.11 2.94
N ASN A 116 17.27 17.87 2.49
CA ASN A 116 16.09 17.36 1.80
C ASN A 116 16.46 16.74 0.45
N LEU A 117 17.34 17.41 -0.31
CA LEU A 117 17.76 16.97 -1.66
C LEU A 117 18.56 15.68 -1.65
N LEU A 118 19.26 15.36 -0.58
CA LEU A 118 20.01 14.10 -0.46
C LEU A 118 19.10 12.86 -0.60
N LEU A 119 17.81 12.97 -0.26
CA LEU A 119 16.85 11.86 -0.37
C LEU A 119 16.50 11.52 -1.82
N PHE A 120 16.57 12.50 -2.73
CA PHE A 120 16.14 12.38 -4.12
C PHE A 120 17.32 12.25 -5.10
N SER A 121 18.43 11.67 -4.65
CA SER A 121 19.61 11.45 -5.47
C SER A 121 19.66 10.02 -6.04
N GLY A 122 20.27 9.86 -7.22
CA GLY A 122 20.46 8.55 -7.84
C GLY A 122 19.13 7.90 -8.25
N GLU A 123 18.92 6.66 -7.85
CA GLU A 123 17.72 5.86 -8.20
C GLU A 123 16.43 6.44 -7.62
N ASN A 124 16.52 7.29 -6.60
CA ASN A 124 15.36 7.90 -5.94
C ASN A 124 14.87 9.20 -6.63
N SER A 125 15.44 9.59 -7.76
CA SER A 125 15.10 10.87 -8.42
C SER A 125 13.63 10.98 -8.85
N GLU A 126 12.97 9.87 -9.15
CA GLU A 126 11.56 9.81 -9.58
C GLU A 126 10.57 9.59 -8.43
N THR A 127 11.04 9.39 -7.19
CA THR A 127 10.17 9.20 -6.03
C THR A 127 9.45 10.50 -5.69
N ALA A 128 8.13 10.42 -5.41
CA ALA A 128 7.31 11.60 -5.13
C ALA A 128 7.61 12.24 -3.76
N ALA A 129 7.84 11.41 -2.74
CA ALA A 129 8.10 11.88 -1.39
C ALA A 129 8.85 10.82 -0.57
N PHE A 130 9.33 11.21 0.60
CA PHE A 130 9.95 10.31 1.58
C PHE A 130 9.52 10.70 2.99
N THR A 131 9.29 9.67 3.82
CA THR A 131 9.12 9.83 5.26
C THR A 131 10.33 9.25 6.02
N ARG A 132 10.93 10.06 6.89
CA ARG A 132 12.00 9.65 7.79
C ARG A 132 11.49 9.57 9.21
N VAL A 133 11.51 8.36 9.81
CA VAL A 133 10.97 8.10 11.14
C VAL A 133 12.12 7.93 12.16
N PHE A 134 12.04 8.65 13.28
CA PHE A 134 12.95 8.53 14.41
C PHE A 134 12.24 7.82 15.56
N PHE A 135 12.83 6.75 16.04
CA PHE A 135 12.21 5.88 17.05
C PHE A 135 13.24 5.29 18.01
N ASN A 136 12.76 4.76 19.11
CA ASN A 136 13.60 4.05 20.08
C ASN A 136 13.42 2.53 19.97
N ARG A 137 14.28 1.77 20.64
CA ARG A 137 14.26 0.29 20.64
C ARG A 137 12.95 -0.34 21.16
N ARG A 138 12.04 0.45 21.74
CA ARG A 138 10.72 -0.01 22.20
C ARG A 138 9.63 0.26 21.16
N GLY A 139 10.01 0.66 19.95
CA GLY A 139 9.08 0.97 18.87
C GLY A 139 8.34 2.31 19.04
N ASN A 140 8.74 3.16 20.01
CA ASN A 140 8.07 4.45 20.15
C ASN A 140 8.67 5.44 19.17
N ILE A 141 7.83 5.95 18.28
CA ILE A 141 8.13 7.05 17.37
C ILE A 141 8.27 8.33 18.22
N ALA A 142 9.34 9.08 17.99
CA ALA A 142 9.63 10.36 18.65
C ALA A 142 9.50 11.54 17.68
N GLU A 143 9.74 11.29 16.38
CA GLU A 143 9.69 12.29 15.32
C GLU A 143 9.50 11.57 13.99
N ALA A 144 8.81 12.19 13.04
CA ALA A 144 8.72 11.72 11.67
C ALA A 144 8.63 12.91 10.70
N ASP A 145 9.59 12.99 9.79
CA ASP A 145 9.70 14.05 8.81
C ASP A 145 9.25 13.58 7.44
N ILE A 146 8.40 14.34 6.77
CA ILE A 146 7.94 14.10 5.40
C ILE A 146 8.55 15.16 4.47
N VAL A 147 9.19 14.68 3.39
CA VAL A 147 9.73 15.56 2.35
C VAL A 147 9.11 15.19 1.01
N LEU A 148 8.41 16.14 0.40
CA LEU A 148 8.00 16.01 -0.99
C LEU A 148 9.19 16.33 -1.90
N ASN A 149 9.31 15.57 -3.01
CA ASN A 149 10.37 15.78 -3.99
C ASN A 149 10.21 17.16 -4.65
N PRO A 150 11.12 18.08 -4.42
CA PRO A 150 10.99 19.42 -4.96
C PRO A 150 11.23 19.50 -6.48
N TYR A 151 11.59 18.41 -7.12
CA TYR A 151 11.71 18.30 -8.58
C TYR A 151 10.49 17.62 -9.22
N ALA A 152 9.64 16.94 -8.44
CA ALA A 152 8.39 16.38 -8.90
C ALA A 152 7.30 17.46 -9.00
N ARG A 153 6.33 17.26 -9.89
CA ARG A 153 5.17 18.16 -10.03
C ARG A 153 3.97 17.57 -9.31
N PHE A 154 3.27 18.42 -8.55
CA PHE A 154 2.08 18.05 -7.80
C PHE A 154 0.86 18.88 -8.25
N SER A 155 -0.33 18.31 -8.07
CA SER A 155 -1.61 19.01 -8.23
C SER A 155 -2.66 18.45 -7.28
N THR A 156 -3.78 19.17 -7.12
CA THR A 156 -4.96 18.70 -6.38
C THR A 156 -6.18 18.48 -7.27
N ASP A 157 -6.08 18.80 -8.55
CA ASP A 157 -7.15 18.79 -9.56
C ASP A 157 -7.06 17.61 -10.55
N GLY A 158 -6.05 16.74 -10.41
CA GLY A 158 -5.83 15.61 -11.32
C GLY A 158 -5.12 15.98 -12.63
N SER A 159 -4.41 17.10 -12.69
CA SER A 159 -3.63 17.54 -13.86
C SER A 159 -2.66 16.46 -14.32
N ILE A 160 -2.74 16.08 -15.61
CA ILE A 160 -1.96 14.98 -16.20
C ILE A 160 -0.46 15.19 -16.00
N GLY A 161 0.25 14.13 -15.66
CA GLY A 161 1.70 14.09 -15.47
C GLY A 161 2.17 14.66 -14.13
N THR A 162 1.26 15.01 -13.22
CA THR A 162 1.56 15.38 -11.84
C THR A 162 1.29 14.23 -10.87
N PHE A 163 1.94 14.23 -9.72
CA PHE A 163 1.49 13.43 -8.58
C PHE A 163 0.29 14.11 -7.91
N ASP A 164 -0.65 13.32 -7.42
CA ASP A 164 -1.74 13.86 -6.61
C ASP A 164 -1.23 14.23 -5.22
N LEU A 165 -1.33 15.50 -4.85
CA LEU A 165 -0.78 16.01 -3.59
C LEU A 165 -1.44 15.36 -2.36
N GLN A 166 -2.78 15.22 -2.38
CA GLN A 166 -3.50 14.62 -1.27
C GLN A 166 -3.18 13.12 -1.14
N ALA A 167 -3.17 12.37 -2.24
CA ALA A 167 -2.83 10.95 -2.24
C ALA A 167 -1.39 10.73 -1.73
N THR A 168 -0.41 11.51 -2.23
CA THR A 168 0.97 11.44 -1.77
C THR A 168 1.08 11.72 -0.26
N LEU A 169 0.44 12.79 0.23
CA LEU A 169 0.48 13.10 1.66
C LEU A 169 -0.24 12.04 2.51
N THR A 170 -1.36 11.48 2.03
CA THR A 170 -2.06 10.40 2.74
C THR A 170 -1.15 9.17 2.90
N HIS A 171 -0.42 8.80 1.85
CA HIS A 171 0.58 7.73 1.88
C HIS A 171 1.71 8.01 2.89
N GLU A 172 2.34 9.17 2.81
CA GLU A 172 3.46 9.53 3.67
C GLU A 172 3.05 9.64 5.16
N ILE A 173 1.82 10.10 5.42
CA ILE A 173 1.26 10.11 6.79
C ILE A 173 1.09 8.68 7.31
N GLY A 174 0.77 7.71 6.47
CA GLY A 174 0.79 6.30 6.85
C GLY A 174 2.17 5.85 7.35
N HIS A 175 3.24 6.24 6.67
CA HIS A 175 4.62 6.01 7.14
C HIS A 175 4.94 6.74 8.44
N LEU A 176 4.52 8.00 8.57
CA LEU A 176 4.63 8.78 9.81
C LEU A 176 3.95 8.05 10.98
N LEU A 177 2.86 7.35 10.72
CA LEU A 177 2.12 6.57 11.72
C LEU A 177 2.75 5.19 12.01
N GLY A 178 3.78 4.79 11.27
CA GLY A 178 4.48 3.52 11.46
C GLY A 178 4.01 2.38 10.56
N LEU A 179 3.27 2.67 9.48
CA LEU A 179 2.94 1.69 8.44
C LEU A 179 4.09 1.57 7.42
N ALA A 180 4.34 0.39 6.93
CA ALA A 180 5.19 0.12 5.77
C ALA A 180 4.34 0.03 4.49
N HIS A 181 4.97 -0.23 3.33
CA HIS A 181 4.24 -0.45 2.09
C HIS A 181 3.35 -1.70 2.14
N SER A 182 2.24 -1.65 1.42
CA SER A 182 1.32 -2.75 1.17
C SER A 182 1.61 -3.44 -0.16
N THR A 183 1.22 -4.71 -0.28
CA THR A 183 1.21 -5.46 -1.56
C THR A 183 -0.13 -5.44 -2.26
N VAL A 184 -1.15 -4.87 -1.65
CA VAL A 184 -2.46 -4.64 -2.25
C VAL A 184 -2.36 -3.46 -3.19
N SER A 185 -2.50 -3.68 -4.50
CA SER A 185 -2.28 -2.63 -5.52
C SER A 185 -3.22 -1.43 -5.40
N GLY A 186 -4.40 -1.61 -4.78
CA GLY A 186 -5.35 -0.53 -4.50
C GLY A 186 -5.14 0.19 -3.17
N SER A 187 -4.24 -0.31 -2.31
CA SER A 187 -3.96 0.32 -1.02
C SER A 187 -3.30 1.69 -1.18
N THR A 188 -3.68 2.65 -0.34
CA THR A 188 -2.97 3.93 -0.22
C THR A 188 -1.50 3.72 0.12
N MET A 189 -1.18 2.67 0.90
CA MET A 189 0.20 2.31 1.22
C MET A 189 0.90 1.46 0.14
N PHE A 190 0.32 1.28 -1.05
CA PHE A 190 1.03 0.63 -2.15
C PHE A 190 2.22 1.49 -2.61
N GLU A 191 3.36 0.83 -2.89
CA GLU A 191 4.62 1.52 -3.20
C GLU A 191 4.53 2.40 -4.47
N HIS A 192 3.77 1.96 -5.48
CA HIS A 192 3.64 2.62 -6.77
C HIS A 192 2.24 3.17 -6.98
N GLN A 193 1.99 4.42 -6.62
CA GLN A 193 0.69 5.05 -6.85
C GLN A 193 0.49 5.59 -8.28
N GLY A 194 1.56 5.78 -9.04
CA GLY A 194 1.52 6.38 -10.38
C GLY A 194 1.28 7.91 -10.36
N LYS A 195 1.18 8.50 -11.54
CA LYS A 195 0.85 9.91 -11.74
C LYS A 195 -0.58 10.06 -12.26
N ASN A 196 -1.18 11.22 -12.11
CA ASN A 196 -2.38 11.61 -12.81
C ASN A 196 -2.17 11.44 -14.33
N GLY A 197 -3.10 10.78 -14.99
CA GLY A 197 -3.00 10.36 -16.39
C GLY A 197 -2.63 8.89 -16.59
N THR A 198 -2.24 8.17 -15.54
CA THR A 198 -2.18 6.70 -15.58
C THR A 198 -3.58 6.18 -15.92
N TYR A 199 -3.67 5.30 -16.91
CA TYR A 199 -4.94 4.85 -17.50
C TYR A 199 -5.83 5.97 -18.07
N SER A 200 -5.27 7.15 -18.34
CA SER A 200 -6.01 8.38 -18.71
C SER A 200 -6.99 8.83 -17.61
N LEU A 201 -6.75 8.49 -16.37
CA LEU A 201 -7.57 8.82 -15.21
C LEU A 201 -6.78 9.73 -14.23
N SER A 202 -7.54 10.43 -13.38
CA SER A 202 -6.98 11.11 -12.21
C SER A 202 -6.70 10.09 -11.10
N ASN A 203 -5.62 10.28 -10.34
CA ASN A 203 -5.17 9.33 -9.31
C ASN A 203 -5.87 9.56 -7.95
N PHE A 204 -7.19 9.81 -7.97
CA PHE A 204 -7.95 10.17 -6.76
C PHE A 204 -8.29 8.99 -5.85
N SER A 205 -8.26 7.76 -6.35
CA SER A 205 -8.53 6.55 -5.57
C SER A 205 -7.62 6.43 -4.36
N PHE A 206 -6.36 6.82 -4.47
CA PHE A 206 -5.39 6.79 -3.37
C PHE A 206 -5.52 7.94 -2.35
N ARG A 207 -6.53 8.79 -2.47
CA ARG A 207 -6.90 9.77 -1.44
C ARG A 207 -7.68 9.13 -0.27
N THR A 208 -8.23 7.93 -0.48
CA THR A 208 -9.04 7.18 0.49
C THR A 208 -8.33 5.91 0.89
N LEU A 209 -8.45 5.52 2.16
CA LEU A 209 -7.83 4.33 2.69
C LEU A 209 -8.53 3.06 2.20
N SER A 210 -7.76 2.06 1.77
CA SER A 210 -8.26 0.72 1.50
C SER A 210 -8.60 -0.03 2.79
N GLU A 211 -9.28 -1.17 2.69
CA GLU A 211 -9.52 -2.04 3.85
C GLU A 211 -8.21 -2.56 4.47
N ASP A 212 -7.16 -2.72 3.66
CA ASP A 212 -5.83 -3.10 4.13
C ASP A 212 -5.20 -2.00 4.98
N ASP A 213 -5.24 -0.74 4.52
CA ASP A 213 -4.78 0.43 5.28
C ASP A 213 -5.56 0.60 6.59
N ILE A 214 -6.89 0.43 6.51
CA ILE A 214 -7.81 0.50 7.66
C ILE A 214 -7.49 -0.57 8.70
N THR A 215 -7.31 -1.81 8.25
CA THR A 215 -6.93 -2.93 9.13
C THR A 215 -5.63 -2.63 9.83
N GLY A 216 -4.70 -2.09 9.08
CA GLY A 216 -3.41 -1.74 9.59
C GLY A 216 -3.36 -0.68 10.63
N ILE A 217 -3.93 0.44 10.35
CA ILE A 217 -3.88 1.54 11.31
C ILE A 217 -4.66 1.20 12.59
N ARG A 218 -5.76 0.45 12.47
CA ARG A 218 -6.50 -0.07 13.63
C ARG A 218 -5.67 -1.06 14.44
N GLY A 219 -4.83 -1.85 13.78
CA GLY A 219 -3.90 -2.77 14.43
C GLY A 219 -2.86 -2.07 15.31
N LEU A 220 -2.45 -0.84 14.95
CA LEU A 220 -1.48 -0.03 15.68
C LEU A 220 -2.09 0.83 16.78
N TYR A 221 -3.26 1.45 16.54
CA TYR A 221 -3.83 2.49 17.40
C TYR A 221 -5.22 2.17 17.95
N GLY A 222 -5.83 1.06 17.52
CA GLY A 222 -7.21 0.78 17.80
C GLY A 222 -8.18 1.48 16.83
N ALA A 223 -9.43 1.08 16.85
CA ALA A 223 -10.48 1.75 16.08
C ALA A 223 -10.96 3.01 16.81
N GLU A 224 -11.50 3.98 16.07
CA GLU A 224 -12.29 5.05 16.64
C GLU A 224 -13.47 4.47 17.43
N VAL A 225 -13.88 5.18 18.48
CA VAL A 225 -14.76 4.68 19.57
C VAL A 225 -16.12 4.14 19.06
N GLU A 226 -16.58 4.56 17.89
CA GLU A 226 -17.91 4.21 17.36
C GLU A 226 -17.96 2.97 16.47
N ASN A 227 -16.82 2.30 16.21
CA ASN A 227 -16.82 1.14 15.32
C ASN A 227 -17.29 -0.13 16.04
N GLU A 228 -18.59 -0.42 15.96
CA GLU A 228 -19.22 -1.56 16.64
C GLU A 228 -18.68 -2.93 16.21
N ASN A 229 -18.13 -3.07 14.98
CA ASN A 229 -17.67 -4.34 14.41
C ASN A 229 -16.14 -4.55 14.48
N CYS A 230 -15.40 -3.66 15.06
CA CYS A 230 -13.96 -3.79 15.26
C CYS A 230 -13.63 -4.20 16.70
N CYS A 231 -12.57 -4.85 16.95
CA CYS A 231 -11.59 -5.51 16.08
C CYS A 231 -11.26 -6.88 16.65
N GLY A 232 -11.04 -7.85 15.76
CA GLY A 232 -10.47 -9.15 16.10
C GLY A 232 -9.00 -9.26 15.71
N VAL A 233 -8.38 -10.35 16.08
CA VAL A 233 -6.96 -10.65 15.79
C VAL A 233 -6.84 -12.03 15.17
N LEU A 234 -6.18 -12.13 14.03
CA LEU A 234 -5.67 -13.39 13.50
C LEU A 234 -4.22 -13.55 13.94
N GLN A 235 -3.89 -14.67 14.58
CA GLN A 235 -2.54 -14.97 15.04
C GLN A 235 -2.19 -16.41 14.73
N GLY A 236 -0.94 -16.66 14.33
CA GLY A 236 -0.56 -18.03 14.08
C GLY A 236 0.82 -18.21 13.49
N LYS A 237 0.94 -19.28 12.69
CA LYS A 237 2.19 -19.64 12.04
C LYS A 237 1.95 -20.29 10.69
N ILE A 238 2.67 -19.81 9.69
CA ILE A 238 2.75 -20.45 8.37
C ILE A 238 4.11 -21.10 8.22
N THR A 239 4.11 -22.40 8.02
CA THR A 239 5.32 -23.17 7.70
C THR A 239 5.50 -23.18 6.19
N VAL A 240 6.63 -22.72 5.69
CA VAL A 240 6.91 -22.68 4.25
C VAL A 240 7.72 -23.90 3.85
N ALA A 241 7.13 -24.79 3.07
CA ALA A 241 7.80 -26.00 2.58
C ALA A 241 8.64 -25.69 1.34
N LYS A 242 9.80 -26.34 1.22
CA LYS A 242 10.68 -26.30 0.03
C LYS A 242 11.29 -24.95 -0.34
N LEU A 243 11.01 -23.88 0.39
CA LEU A 243 11.60 -22.56 0.18
C LEU A 243 12.70 -22.32 1.21
N SER A 244 13.87 -21.86 0.77
CA SER A 244 15.04 -21.68 1.65
C SER A 244 14.89 -20.51 2.64
N LYS A 245 13.94 -19.61 2.42
CA LYS A 245 13.63 -18.48 3.30
C LYS A 245 12.16 -18.06 3.18
N ALA A 246 11.46 -17.98 4.30
CA ALA A 246 10.06 -17.51 4.36
C ALA A 246 9.87 -16.02 4.02
N THR A 247 10.94 -15.23 3.96
CA THR A 247 10.95 -13.76 3.92
C THR A 247 10.41 -13.08 2.66
N ALA A 248 9.77 -13.79 1.75
CA ALA A 248 9.11 -13.19 0.59
C ALA A 248 7.75 -13.81 0.30
N VAL A 249 7.26 -14.62 1.21
CA VAL A 249 5.91 -15.13 1.12
C VAL A 249 4.96 -14.06 1.66
N GLU A 250 4.00 -13.68 0.84
CA GLU A 250 2.91 -12.78 1.17
C GLU A 250 1.68 -13.59 1.48
N LEU A 251 0.95 -13.14 2.47
CA LEU A 251 -0.32 -13.68 2.87
C LEU A 251 -1.35 -12.57 2.79
N TRP A 252 -2.52 -12.86 2.20
CA TRP A 252 -3.62 -11.91 2.19
C TRP A 252 -4.94 -12.58 2.54
N LEU A 253 -5.87 -11.76 2.99
CA LEU A 253 -7.21 -12.15 3.39
C LEU A 253 -8.24 -11.53 2.45
N GLU A 254 -9.18 -12.35 2.00
CA GLU A 254 -10.36 -11.90 1.27
C GLU A 254 -11.63 -12.22 2.07
N GLU A 255 -12.51 -11.24 2.22
CA GLU A 255 -13.81 -11.47 2.84
C GLU A 255 -14.66 -12.42 1.97
N ILE A 256 -15.20 -13.48 2.55
CA ILE A 256 -15.87 -14.55 1.79
C ILE A 256 -17.10 -14.04 1.05
N ASN A 257 -17.89 -13.16 1.67
CA ASN A 257 -19.16 -12.72 1.11
C ASN A 257 -19.01 -11.78 -0.09
N SER A 258 -18.04 -10.88 -0.05
CA SER A 258 -17.79 -9.88 -1.09
C SER A 258 -16.65 -10.26 -2.04
N GLY A 259 -15.65 -10.98 -1.57
CA GLY A 259 -14.38 -11.22 -2.26
C GLY A 259 -13.40 -10.05 -2.15
N LYS A 260 -13.66 -9.04 -1.30
CA LYS A 260 -12.75 -7.93 -1.07
C LYS A 260 -11.47 -8.39 -0.39
N THR A 261 -10.35 -7.85 -0.84
CA THR A 261 -9.07 -7.94 -0.13
C THR A 261 -9.09 -6.99 1.06
N VAL A 262 -8.88 -7.50 2.28
CA VAL A 262 -9.04 -6.72 3.52
C VAL A 262 -7.76 -6.56 4.32
N ALA A 263 -6.78 -7.37 4.07
CA ALA A 263 -5.47 -7.29 4.71
C ALA A 263 -4.45 -8.09 3.92
N ALA A 264 -3.22 -7.60 3.88
CA ALA A 264 -2.08 -8.36 3.38
C ALA A 264 -0.89 -8.18 4.32
N LEU A 265 0.00 -9.16 4.39
CA LEU A 265 1.23 -9.08 5.16
C LEU A 265 2.32 -9.96 4.56
N ARG A 266 3.57 -9.61 4.83
CA ARG A 266 4.71 -10.47 4.55
C ARG A 266 4.95 -11.39 5.74
N ILE A 267 5.17 -12.68 5.45
CA ILE A 267 5.55 -13.66 6.46
C ILE A 267 7.03 -13.49 6.78
N ASN A 268 7.36 -13.23 8.04
CA ASN A 268 8.75 -13.10 8.48
C ASN A 268 9.48 -14.46 8.52
N SER A 269 10.79 -14.45 8.76
CA SER A 269 11.63 -15.65 8.77
C SER A 269 11.22 -16.71 9.82
N SER A 270 10.49 -16.30 10.86
CA SER A 270 9.96 -17.22 11.90
C SER A 270 8.67 -17.93 11.46
N GLY A 271 8.04 -17.47 10.39
CA GLY A 271 6.73 -17.92 9.93
C GLY A 271 5.56 -17.42 10.79
N LYS A 272 5.82 -16.63 11.81
CA LYS A 272 4.76 -16.07 12.68
C LYS A 272 3.97 -15.02 11.93
N ILE A 273 2.65 -15.07 12.10
CA ILE A 273 1.72 -14.08 11.56
C ILE A 273 0.91 -13.47 12.70
N LYS A 274 0.61 -12.19 12.57
CA LYS A 274 -0.32 -11.48 13.46
C LYS A 274 -0.95 -10.33 12.70
N ILE A 275 -2.26 -10.43 12.43
CA ILE A 275 -3.06 -9.35 11.87
C ILE A 275 -4.04 -8.90 12.95
N SER A 276 -3.90 -7.65 13.39
CA SER A 276 -4.80 -7.00 14.33
C SER A 276 -5.64 -5.97 13.55
N GLY A 277 -6.76 -5.52 14.12
CA GLY A 277 -7.59 -4.51 13.47
C GLY A 277 -8.61 -5.07 12.47
N LEU A 278 -8.73 -6.39 12.35
CA LEU A 278 -9.69 -7.04 11.47
C LEU A 278 -11.13 -6.81 11.97
N SER A 279 -12.01 -6.47 11.05
CA SER A 279 -13.46 -6.46 11.31
C SER A 279 -13.97 -7.89 11.57
N GLU A 280 -15.09 -8.00 12.27
CA GLU A 280 -15.78 -9.28 12.44
C GLU A 280 -16.26 -9.80 11.09
N GLY A 281 -16.03 -11.08 10.78
CA GLY A 281 -16.40 -11.68 9.51
C GLY A 281 -15.72 -13.00 9.22
N GLN A 282 -16.01 -13.57 8.04
CA GLN A 282 -15.40 -14.79 7.52
C GLN A 282 -14.45 -14.44 6.39
N TYR A 283 -13.24 -15.01 6.45
CA TYR A 283 -12.16 -14.66 5.55
C TYR A 283 -11.50 -15.90 4.95
N ARG A 284 -11.16 -15.81 3.69
CA ARG A 284 -10.33 -16.77 2.97
C ARG A 284 -8.88 -16.29 3.00
N ILE A 285 -7.95 -17.20 3.28
CA ILE A 285 -6.53 -16.90 3.42
C ILE A 285 -5.76 -17.48 2.25
N PHE A 286 -4.95 -16.63 1.62
CA PHE A 286 -4.07 -17.02 0.52
C PHE A 286 -2.62 -16.72 0.85
N ALA A 287 -1.71 -17.42 0.20
CA ALA A 287 -0.27 -17.17 0.24
C ALA A 287 0.35 -17.26 -1.15
N GLN A 288 1.39 -16.42 -1.42
CA GLN A 288 2.15 -16.40 -2.65
C GLN A 288 3.62 -16.05 -2.38
N ASP A 289 4.57 -16.62 -3.11
CA ASP A 289 5.99 -16.21 -3.06
C ASP A 289 6.28 -15.19 -4.16
N ARG A 290 6.42 -13.93 -3.79
CA ARG A 290 6.67 -12.81 -4.72
C ARG A 290 8.10 -12.72 -5.27
N ARG A 291 9.07 -13.39 -4.67
CA ARG A 291 10.44 -13.42 -5.20
C ARG A 291 10.61 -14.40 -6.35
N ASN A 292 9.73 -15.38 -6.41
CA ASN A 292 9.78 -16.40 -7.44
C ASN A 292 8.48 -16.35 -8.24
N ASP A 293 8.53 -15.59 -9.33
CA ASP A 293 7.40 -15.35 -10.24
C ASP A 293 6.76 -16.65 -10.76
N PHE A 294 7.47 -17.77 -10.64
CA PHE A 294 7.02 -19.09 -11.09
C PHE A 294 6.57 -20.02 -9.98
N ILE A 295 6.28 -19.48 -8.79
CA ILE A 295 5.66 -20.23 -7.68
C ILE A 295 4.16 -19.90 -7.63
N SER A 296 3.34 -20.98 -7.63
CA SER A 296 1.88 -20.86 -7.58
C SER A 296 1.40 -20.33 -6.24
N ALA A 297 0.41 -19.45 -6.27
CA ALA A 297 -0.35 -19.06 -5.09
C ALA A 297 -1.20 -20.24 -4.57
N GLU A 298 -1.45 -20.26 -3.26
CA GLU A 298 -2.22 -21.32 -2.59
C GLU A 298 -3.30 -20.71 -1.70
N ASN A 299 -4.49 -21.31 -1.72
CA ASN A 299 -5.53 -21.06 -0.73
C ASN A 299 -5.25 -21.93 0.49
N LEU A 300 -4.95 -21.29 1.63
CA LEU A 300 -4.58 -21.98 2.88
C LEU A 300 -5.79 -22.34 3.74
N GLY A 301 -7.00 -21.89 3.40
CA GLY A 301 -8.22 -22.17 4.15
C GLY A 301 -9.02 -20.93 4.52
N GLU A 302 -9.96 -21.13 5.44
CA GLU A 302 -10.92 -20.10 5.87
C GLU A 302 -10.87 -19.93 7.39
N VAL A 303 -11.14 -18.71 7.85
CA VAL A 303 -11.21 -18.37 9.28
C VAL A 303 -12.40 -17.48 9.56
N GLU A 304 -12.90 -17.57 10.79
CA GLU A 304 -13.90 -16.64 11.33
C GLU A 304 -13.24 -15.73 12.37
N ILE A 305 -13.36 -14.44 12.18
CA ILE A 305 -12.88 -13.41 13.09
C ILE A 305 -14.05 -12.87 13.88
N SER A 306 -13.90 -12.85 15.20
CA SER A 306 -14.89 -12.25 16.13
C SER A 306 -14.26 -11.08 16.87
N LYS A 307 -15.06 -10.06 17.12
CA LYS A 307 -14.68 -8.87 17.91
C LYS A 307 -14.10 -9.25 19.27
N GLY A 308 -12.98 -8.66 19.62
CA GLY A 308 -12.31 -8.85 20.91
C GLY A 308 -11.65 -10.22 21.10
N LYS A 309 -11.66 -11.08 20.08
CA LYS A 309 -11.07 -12.43 20.17
C LYS A 309 -9.81 -12.57 19.33
N ILE A 310 -8.98 -13.53 19.72
CA ILE A 310 -7.84 -14.00 18.94
C ILE A 310 -8.24 -15.30 18.27
N THR A 311 -8.25 -15.32 16.95
CA THR A 311 -8.40 -16.53 16.13
C THR A 311 -7.02 -17.09 15.82
N PHE A 312 -6.79 -18.36 16.09
CA PHE A 312 -5.53 -19.02 15.80
C PHE A 312 -5.60 -19.77 14.47
N PHE A 313 -4.54 -19.61 13.66
CA PHE A 313 -4.43 -20.21 12.35
C PHE A 313 -3.01 -20.74 12.14
N THR A 314 -2.88 -22.03 11.83
CA THR A 314 -1.57 -22.65 11.59
C THR A 314 -1.69 -23.58 10.40
N GLU A 315 -0.95 -23.26 9.34
CA GLU A 315 -0.98 -24.00 8.08
C GLU A 315 0.41 -24.12 7.47
N GLN A 316 0.51 -24.96 6.45
CA GLN A 316 1.71 -25.12 5.64
C GLN A 316 1.48 -24.57 4.23
N PHE A 317 2.30 -23.62 3.81
CA PHE A 317 2.38 -23.19 2.44
C PHE A 317 3.30 -24.14 1.67
N SER A 318 2.73 -24.88 0.70
CA SER A 318 3.42 -25.92 -0.08
C SER A 318 3.19 -25.74 -1.57
N PRO A 319 3.59 -24.59 -2.13
CA PRO A 319 3.24 -24.24 -3.49
C PRO A 319 3.90 -25.14 -4.53
N ALA A 320 3.25 -25.29 -5.67
CA ALA A 320 3.80 -25.95 -6.85
C ALA A 320 4.50 -24.93 -7.77
N ASN A 321 5.38 -25.44 -8.63
CA ASN A 321 5.96 -24.62 -9.69
C ASN A 321 4.92 -24.36 -10.78
N LYS A 322 4.79 -23.13 -11.24
CA LYS A 322 4.02 -22.73 -12.42
C LYS A 322 4.96 -22.28 -13.56
N LYS A 323 4.45 -22.23 -14.79
CA LYS A 323 5.24 -21.83 -15.97
C LYS A 323 4.95 -20.40 -16.43
N PHE A 324 3.96 -19.77 -15.89
CA PHE A 324 3.48 -18.41 -16.25
C PHE A 324 3.68 -17.45 -15.09
N ASP A 325 3.62 -16.16 -15.39
CA ASP A 325 3.70 -15.06 -14.43
C ASP A 325 2.78 -13.93 -14.86
N LEU A 326 1.72 -13.67 -14.09
CA LEU A 326 0.80 -12.56 -14.31
C LEU A 326 1.35 -11.32 -13.61
N LYS A 327 1.66 -10.25 -14.35
CA LYS A 327 2.46 -9.14 -13.83
C LYS A 327 1.79 -7.78 -13.89
N PHE A 328 1.05 -7.49 -14.93
CA PHE A 328 0.51 -6.17 -15.19
C PHE A 328 -0.98 -6.23 -15.48
N LEU A 329 -1.66 -5.15 -15.10
CA LEU A 329 -2.99 -4.82 -15.55
C LEU A 329 -2.95 -3.66 -16.53
N GLY A 330 -4.04 -3.46 -17.26
CA GLY A 330 -4.12 -2.37 -18.21
C GLY A 330 -5.53 -1.86 -18.38
N PHE A 331 -5.63 -0.58 -18.69
CA PHE A 331 -6.88 0.11 -18.97
C PHE A 331 -6.63 1.27 -19.93
N ASN A 332 -7.62 1.60 -20.76
CA ASN A 332 -7.55 2.69 -21.74
C ASN A 332 -6.27 2.69 -22.61
N GLY A 333 -5.79 1.48 -22.99
CA GLY A 333 -4.61 1.33 -23.85
C GLY A 333 -3.26 1.52 -23.14
N GLN A 334 -3.23 1.62 -21.84
CA GLN A 334 -2.02 1.68 -21.02
C GLN A 334 -1.92 0.42 -20.15
N ILE A 335 -0.70 -0.02 -19.88
CA ILE A 335 -0.38 -1.14 -18.98
C ILE A 335 0.48 -0.63 -17.83
N SER A 336 0.16 -1.02 -16.60
CA SER A 336 0.85 -0.63 -15.38
C SER A 336 0.77 -1.74 -14.32
N ASP A 337 1.51 -1.61 -13.25
CA ASP A 337 1.45 -2.42 -12.04
C ASP A 337 0.49 -1.85 -10.97
N THR A 338 -0.15 -0.71 -11.26
CA THR A 338 -1.12 -0.08 -10.37
C THR A 338 -2.52 -0.67 -10.54
N THR A 339 -3.37 -0.51 -9.52
CA THR A 339 -4.78 -0.91 -9.57
C THR A 339 -5.55 -0.17 -10.67
N ILE A 340 -6.60 -0.80 -11.20
CA ILE A 340 -7.55 -0.16 -12.11
C ILE A 340 -8.76 0.31 -11.30
N PRO A 341 -9.00 1.63 -11.16
CA PRO A 341 -10.18 2.15 -10.50
C PRO A 341 -11.41 2.01 -11.41
N VAL A 342 -12.51 1.51 -10.86
CA VAL A 342 -13.77 1.26 -11.57
C VAL A 342 -14.98 1.68 -10.73
N ASN A 343 -16.05 2.10 -11.39
CA ASN A 343 -17.33 2.40 -10.76
C ASN A 343 -18.29 1.20 -10.84
N ARG A 344 -19.17 1.10 -9.86
CA ARG A 344 -20.26 0.10 -9.83
C ARG A 344 -21.21 0.26 -11.02
N GLY A 345 -21.86 -0.83 -11.41
CA GLY A 345 -22.91 -0.87 -12.43
C GLY A 345 -22.42 -0.70 -13.86
N ASN A 346 -21.13 -0.79 -14.12
CA ASN A 346 -20.53 -0.56 -15.45
C ASN A 346 -19.77 -1.79 -15.96
N SER A 347 -19.51 -1.80 -17.26
CA SER A 347 -18.60 -2.75 -17.91
C SER A 347 -17.36 -2.02 -18.45
N TYR A 348 -16.22 -2.68 -18.37
CA TYR A 348 -14.91 -2.14 -18.74
C TYR A 348 -14.14 -3.14 -19.59
N ILE A 349 -13.38 -2.68 -20.56
CA ILE A 349 -12.35 -3.50 -21.20
C ILE A 349 -11.07 -3.31 -20.41
N ILE A 350 -10.68 -4.36 -19.72
CA ILE A 350 -9.41 -4.39 -18.99
C ILE A 350 -8.38 -5.24 -19.75
N TYR A 351 -7.11 -4.93 -19.57
CA TYR A 351 -6.01 -5.70 -20.10
C TYR A 351 -5.27 -6.37 -18.97
N PHE A 352 -4.66 -7.50 -19.26
CA PHE A 352 -3.69 -8.14 -18.38
C PHE A 352 -2.51 -8.64 -19.20
N ALA A 353 -1.33 -8.63 -18.60
CA ALA A 353 -0.11 -9.04 -19.25
C ALA A 353 0.78 -9.84 -18.33
N GLY A 354 1.47 -10.82 -18.92
CA GLY A 354 2.37 -11.68 -18.17
C GLY A 354 3.30 -12.48 -19.09
N LYS A 355 4.23 -13.20 -18.46
CA LYS A 355 5.16 -14.09 -19.15
C LYS A 355 4.57 -15.48 -19.32
N ASN A 356 4.83 -16.09 -20.47
CA ASN A 356 4.43 -17.49 -20.77
C ASN A 356 2.92 -17.76 -20.65
N ILE A 357 2.08 -16.76 -20.81
CA ILE A 357 0.61 -16.91 -20.92
C ILE A 357 0.30 -17.21 -22.39
N GLU A 358 0.66 -18.40 -22.87
CA GLU A 358 0.59 -18.71 -24.30
C GLU A 358 -0.67 -19.48 -24.71
N ASN A 359 -1.31 -20.17 -23.78
CA ASN A 359 -2.50 -20.96 -24.02
C ASN A 359 -3.77 -20.24 -23.59
N GLU A 360 -4.79 -20.26 -24.44
CA GLU A 360 -6.11 -19.71 -24.13
C GLU A 360 -6.91 -20.55 -23.11
N ASN A 361 -6.34 -21.68 -22.66
CA ASN A 361 -6.95 -22.60 -21.68
C ASN A 361 -6.58 -22.19 -20.26
N PHE A 362 -6.99 -21.01 -19.84
CA PHE A 362 -6.86 -20.56 -18.46
C PHE A 362 -8.21 -20.05 -17.93
N GLU A 363 -8.36 -20.07 -16.62
CA GLU A 363 -9.42 -19.39 -15.91
C GLU A 363 -8.90 -18.04 -15.43
N LEU A 364 -9.69 -16.98 -15.67
CA LEU A 364 -9.43 -15.61 -15.19
C LEU A 364 -10.67 -15.14 -14.46
N GLY A 365 -10.52 -14.55 -13.28
CA GLY A 365 -11.67 -14.08 -12.52
C GLY A 365 -11.31 -13.47 -11.17
N PHE A 366 -12.35 -13.35 -10.36
CA PHE A 366 -12.31 -12.79 -9.00
C PHE A 366 -13.00 -13.77 -8.05
N ASN A 367 -12.57 -13.83 -6.80
CA ASN A 367 -13.27 -14.57 -5.74
C ASN A 367 -14.52 -13.81 -5.24
N SER A 368 -15.17 -13.08 -6.14
CA SER A 368 -16.31 -12.23 -5.89
C SER A 368 -17.46 -12.55 -6.85
N ARG A 369 -18.68 -12.62 -6.33
CA ARG A 369 -19.88 -12.78 -7.15
C ARG A 369 -20.30 -11.50 -7.88
N PHE A 370 -19.73 -10.36 -7.51
CA PHE A 370 -20.07 -9.04 -8.01
C PHE A 370 -19.24 -8.61 -9.21
N LEU A 371 -18.10 -9.27 -9.46
CA LEU A 371 -17.21 -8.99 -10.57
C LEU A 371 -17.21 -10.20 -11.51
N THR A 372 -17.61 -9.99 -12.75
CA THR A 372 -17.74 -11.06 -13.75
C THR A 372 -16.88 -10.77 -14.98
N VAL A 373 -16.04 -11.72 -15.35
CA VAL A 373 -15.22 -11.67 -16.57
C VAL A 373 -15.97 -12.35 -17.70
N ASN A 374 -16.22 -11.62 -18.80
CA ASN A 374 -16.82 -12.17 -20.02
C ASN A 374 -15.76 -12.84 -20.89
N ARG A 375 -15.56 -14.14 -20.74
CA ARG A 375 -14.56 -14.90 -21.51
C ARG A 375 -14.75 -14.89 -23.01
N GLN A 376 -15.97 -14.65 -23.50
CA GLN A 376 -16.23 -14.57 -24.95
C GLN A 376 -15.62 -13.32 -25.59
N SER A 377 -15.31 -12.30 -24.79
CA SER A 377 -14.64 -11.06 -25.22
C SER A 377 -13.10 -11.17 -25.19
N LEU A 378 -12.54 -12.30 -24.72
CA LEU A 378 -11.09 -12.47 -24.60
C LEU A 378 -10.41 -12.29 -25.98
N THR A 379 -9.47 -11.35 -26.03
CA THR A 379 -8.72 -11.04 -27.26
C THR A 379 -7.24 -10.95 -26.94
N LYS A 380 -6.42 -11.68 -27.70
CA LYS A 380 -4.97 -11.59 -27.63
C LYS A 380 -4.46 -10.44 -28.48
N HIS A 381 -3.55 -9.64 -27.94
CA HIS A 381 -2.90 -8.52 -28.61
C HIS A 381 -1.42 -8.81 -28.85
N ASN A 382 -0.89 -8.32 -29.94
CA ASN A 382 0.51 -8.47 -30.28
C ASN A 382 1.25 -7.14 -30.08
N TYR A 383 1.88 -6.97 -28.92
CA TYR A 383 2.67 -5.79 -28.55
C TYR A 383 4.19 -6.08 -28.48
N GLY A 384 4.64 -7.23 -28.96
CA GLY A 384 6.02 -7.69 -28.89
C GLY A 384 6.15 -9.05 -28.20
N ASP A 385 7.40 -9.50 -28.00
CA ASP A 385 7.68 -10.87 -27.56
C ASP A 385 7.94 -11.02 -26.06
N GLU A 386 8.04 -9.91 -25.31
CA GLU A 386 8.41 -9.97 -23.89
C GLU A 386 7.25 -10.41 -22.98
N PHE A 387 6.02 -9.94 -23.29
CA PHE A 387 4.80 -10.26 -22.53
C PHE A 387 3.64 -10.61 -23.48
N ALA A 388 2.92 -11.65 -23.12
CA ALA A 388 1.62 -11.90 -23.73
C ALA A 388 0.58 -10.92 -23.13
N VAL A 389 -0.14 -10.19 -23.98
CA VAL A 389 -1.15 -9.20 -23.59
C VAL A 389 -2.51 -9.65 -24.06
N TYR A 390 -3.47 -9.65 -23.17
CA TYR A 390 -4.86 -9.96 -23.47
C TYR A 390 -5.78 -8.84 -22.98
N SER A 391 -6.92 -8.68 -23.63
CA SER A 391 -8.02 -7.87 -23.12
C SER A 391 -9.27 -8.71 -22.91
N VAL A 392 -10.10 -8.27 -21.97
CA VAL A 392 -11.34 -8.94 -21.62
C VAL A 392 -12.33 -7.92 -21.05
N GLU A 393 -13.63 -8.16 -21.25
CA GLU A 393 -14.68 -7.37 -20.61
C GLU A 393 -14.85 -7.81 -19.16
N LEU A 394 -14.73 -6.83 -18.25
CA LEU A 394 -15.06 -6.92 -16.83
C LEU A 394 -16.39 -6.22 -16.59
N ARG A 395 -17.37 -6.90 -16.03
CA ARG A 395 -18.62 -6.33 -15.55
C ARG A 395 -18.55 -6.19 -14.02
N VAL A 396 -18.86 -4.99 -13.53
CA VAL A 396 -18.97 -4.64 -12.11
C VAL A 396 -20.44 -4.46 -11.79
N ASP A 397 -20.98 -5.25 -10.86
CA ASP A 397 -22.37 -5.19 -10.47
C ASP A 397 -22.71 -3.86 -9.76
N SER A 398 -23.96 -3.40 -9.83
CA SER A 398 -24.41 -2.19 -9.11
C SER A 398 -24.31 -2.28 -7.58
N ASP A 399 -24.39 -3.51 -7.06
CA ASP A 399 -24.35 -3.78 -5.63
C ASP A 399 -22.96 -4.19 -5.13
N THR A 400 -21.93 -4.07 -5.99
CA THR A 400 -20.54 -4.38 -5.62
C THR A 400 -20.11 -3.53 -4.42
N PRO A 401 -19.70 -4.12 -3.29
CA PRO A 401 -19.13 -3.36 -2.20
C PRO A 401 -17.87 -2.59 -2.66
N MET A 402 -17.69 -1.36 -2.17
CA MET A 402 -16.46 -0.61 -2.42
C MET A 402 -15.27 -1.31 -1.76
N GLY A 403 -14.10 -1.19 -2.40
CA GLY A 403 -12.84 -1.79 -1.95
C GLY A 403 -12.07 -2.47 -3.07
N ASP A 404 -11.00 -3.16 -2.70
CA ASP A 404 -10.04 -3.76 -3.62
C ASP A 404 -10.33 -5.24 -3.84
N TYR A 405 -10.20 -5.67 -5.09
CA TYR A 405 -10.47 -7.03 -5.51
C TYR A 405 -9.27 -7.62 -6.22
N SER A 406 -8.86 -8.82 -5.81
CA SER A 406 -7.74 -9.53 -6.40
C SER A 406 -8.15 -10.29 -7.65
N LEU A 407 -7.45 -10.04 -8.77
CA LEU A 407 -7.60 -10.79 -10.00
C LEU A 407 -6.78 -12.07 -9.92
N PHE A 408 -7.40 -13.23 -10.11
CA PHE A 408 -6.69 -14.48 -10.23
C PHE A 408 -6.58 -14.97 -11.68
N PHE A 409 -5.48 -15.63 -11.96
CA PHE A 409 -5.22 -16.42 -13.14
C PHE A 409 -4.92 -17.86 -12.73
N LYS A 410 -5.59 -18.82 -13.37
CA LYS A 410 -5.40 -20.23 -13.10
C LYS A 410 -5.22 -20.98 -14.41
N ASP A 411 -4.14 -21.75 -14.56
CA ASP A 411 -3.87 -22.52 -15.75
C ASP A 411 -4.63 -23.87 -15.77
N GLU A 412 -4.48 -24.62 -16.85
CA GLU A 412 -5.08 -25.94 -17.05
C GLU A 412 -4.63 -26.98 -16.02
N ASN A 413 -3.50 -26.78 -15.36
CA ASN A 413 -2.96 -27.65 -14.30
C ASN A 413 -3.45 -27.23 -12.91
N GLY A 414 -4.26 -26.17 -12.80
CA GLY A 414 -4.76 -25.66 -11.54
C GLY A 414 -3.76 -24.76 -10.78
N MET A 415 -2.67 -24.35 -11.42
CA MET A 415 -1.69 -23.43 -10.83
C MET A 415 -2.25 -22.00 -10.85
N ASN A 416 -2.19 -21.34 -9.71
CA ASN A 416 -2.77 -20.02 -9.50
C ASN A 416 -1.71 -18.93 -9.49
N ASP A 417 -2.10 -17.75 -9.96
CA ASP A 417 -1.38 -16.49 -9.81
C ASP A 417 -2.36 -15.37 -9.49
N PHE A 418 -1.92 -14.33 -8.77
CA PHE A 418 -2.78 -13.24 -8.36
C PHE A 418 -2.12 -11.89 -8.57
N ILE A 419 -2.93 -10.90 -8.98
CA ILE A 419 -2.65 -9.48 -8.77
C ILE A 419 -3.54 -9.05 -7.60
N ILE A 420 -2.93 -8.86 -6.44
CA ILE A 420 -3.63 -8.59 -5.18
C ILE A 420 -4.17 -7.16 -5.22
N GLY A 421 -5.51 -6.99 -5.10
CA GLY A 421 -6.15 -5.68 -5.15
C GLY A 421 -6.05 -4.98 -6.51
N GLY A 422 -5.96 -5.76 -7.61
CA GLY A 422 -5.76 -5.22 -8.95
C GLY A 422 -6.92 -4.39 -9.50
N ILE A 423 -8.12 -4.53 -8.95
CA ILE A 423 -9.29 -3.71 -9.27
C ILE A 423 -9.74 -3.00 -7.99
N SER A 424 -9.86 -1.68 -8.04
CA SER A 424 -10.42 -0.88 -6.95
C SER A 424 -11.80 -0.36 -7.35
N VAL A 425 -12.82 -0.80 -6.62
CA VAL A 425 -14.21 -0.32 -6.81
C VAL A 425 -14.44 0.88 -5.90
N ASP A 426 -14.64 2.06 -6.51
CA ASP A 426 -14.74 3.33 -5.80
C ASP A 426 -15.87 4.19 -6.42
N GLU A 427 -16.33 5.22 -5.71
CA GLU A 427 -17.19 6.26 -6.26
C GLU A 427 -16.36 7.33 -6.95
N MET A 428 -15.78 7.00 -8.09
CA MET A 428 -15.02 7.96 -8.87
C MET A 428 -15.94 9.06 -9.39
N PRO A 429 -15.57 10.35 -9.22
CA PRO A 429 -16.27 11.40 -9.94
C PRO A 429 -16.18 11.10 -11.44
N ASN A 430 -17.34 11.06 -12.12
CA ASN A 430 -17.37 10.78 -13.54
C ASN A 430 -16.50 11.84 -14.28
N PRO A 431 -15.37 11.47 -14.89
CA PRO A 431 -14.47 12.42 -15.54
C PRO A 431 -15.11 13.19 -16.68
N TRP A 432 -16.31 12.75 -17.15
CA TRP A 432 -17.06 13.37 -18.23
C TRP A 432 -18.10 14.41 -17.77
N THR A 433 -18.39 14.53 -16.44
CA THR A 433 -19.38 15.50 -15.93
C THR A 433 -18.83 16.92 -15.73
N HIS A 434 -17.52 17.14 -15.83
CA HIS A 434 -16.90 18.45 -15.69
C HIS A 434 -16.45 19.11 -16.99
N ARG A 435 -16.81 18.57 -18.15
CA ARG A 435 -16.72 19.30 -19.43
C ARG A 435 -18.06 19.94 -19.76
N SER A 436 -18.45 20.96 -18.99
CA SER A 436 -19.28 22.02 -19.53
C SER A 436 -18.33 22.93 -20.34
N PHE A 437 -18.52 22.89 -21.66
CA PHE A 437 -17.88 23.76 -22.63
C PHE A 437 -18.23 25.24 -22.36
#